data_a925f4d50832fd242660b68730568f3b
#
_entry.id   a925f4d50832fd242660b68730568f3b
#
_cell.length_a   1.000
_cell.length_b   1.000
_cell.length_c   1.000
_cell.angle_alpha   90.00
_cell.angle_beta   90.00
_cell.angle_gamma   90.00
#
_symmetry.space_group_name_H-M   'P 1'
#
loop_
_entity.id
_entity.type
_entity.pdbx_description
1 polymer ?
#
loop_
_entity_poly.entity_id
_entity_poly.type
_entity_poly.pdbx_seq_one_letter_code
_entity_poly.pdbx_strand_id
1 'polypeptide(L)'
;MKELKKKFDEDIYVITDVCVCAYTTHGHCGVLHDDYVHNDSSVEVLAKMALAHAQAGADMVAPSDMMDGRVGAMRNLLDAKGFENTATMSYAIKFSSSYYGPFREAADSAPQKGDRKSYQMDFRNGREALKEALLDEQ
;
A
#
# COMPACT_ATOMS: atom_id res chain seq x y z
N MET A 1 -16.34 3.38 -4.93
CA MET A 1 -16.62 3.45 -3.47
C MET A 1 -17.86 4.27 -3.15
N LYS A 2 -17.95 5.55 -3.49
CA LYS A 2 -19.12 6.39 -3.17
C LYS A 2 -20.48 5.76 -3.57
N GLU A 3 -20.58 5.17 -4.75
CA GLU A 3 -21.80 4.50 -5.20
C GLU A 3 -22.11 3.21 -4.42
N LEU A 4 -21.08 2.47 -4.00
CA LEU A 4 -21.25 1.30 -3.14
C LEU A 4 -21.78 1.71 -1.78
N LYS A 5 -21.17 2.71 -1.13
CA LYS A 5 -21.63 3.24 0.15
C LYS A 5 -23.03 3.83 0.05
N LYS A 6 -23.34 4.56 -1.02
CA LYS A 6 -24.68 5.10 -1.26
C LYS A 6 -25.75 4.00 -1.38
N LYS A 7 -25.40 2.83 -1.94
CA LYS A 7 -26.34 1.72 -2.17
C LYS A 7 -26.49 0.81 -0.96
N PHE A 8 -25.42 0.55 -0.23
CA PHE A 8 -25.32 -0.50 0.78
C PHE A 8 -25.06 0.03 2.20
N ASP A 9 -24.64 1.30 2.30
CA ASP A 9 -24.32 2.00 3.55
C ASP A 9 -23.51 1.14 4.52
N GLU A 10 -24.04 0.82 5.69
CA GLU A 10 -23.38 0.01 6.72
C GLU A 10 -23.44 -1.51 6.46
N ASP A 11 -24.22 -1.96 5.47
CA ASP A 11 -24.32 -3.38 5.11
C ASP A 11 -23.03 -3.93 4.50
N ILE A 12 -22.08 -3.06 4.10
CA ILE A 12 -20.78 -3.46 3.57
C ILE A 12 -19.64 -2.73 4.25
N TYR A 13 -18.56 -3.46 4.49
CA TYR A 13 -17.27 -2.90 4.95
C TYR A 13 -16.31 -2.83 3.77
N VAL A 14 -15.91 -1.63 3.38
CA VAL A 14 -15.07 -1.40 2.19
C VAL A 14 -13.61 -1.28 2.60
N ILE A 15 -12.82 -2.27 2.23
CA ILE A 15 -11.36 -2.28 2.39
C ILE A 15 -10.72 -1.97 1.04
N THR A 16 -9.80 -1.01 1.01
CA THR A 16 -9.14 -0.59 -0.23
C THR A 16 -7.64 -0.86 -0.17
N ASP A 17 -7.13 -1.51 -1.21
CA ASP A 17 -5.68 -1.61 -1.41
C ASP A 17 -5.08 -0.21 -1.69
N VAL A 18 -3.95 0.10 -1.05
CA VAL A 18 -3.20 1.34 -1.29
C VAL A 18 -1.86 0.98 -1.89
N CYS A 19 -1.76 1.10 -3.21
CA CYS A 19 -0.55 0.88 -3.98
C CYS A 19 -0.63 1.61 -5.32
N VAL A 20 0.46 2.19 -5.77
CA VAL A 20 0.51 2.93 -7.04
C VAL A 20 0.85 2.07 -8.26
N CYS A 21 1.19 0.79 -8.09
CA CYS A 21 1.66 -0.07 -9.20
C CYS A 21 0.68 -0.19 -10.38
N ALA A 22 -0.63 -0.15 -10.13
CA ALA A 22 -1.65 -0.17 -11.16
C ALA A 22 -1.83 1.19 -11.89
N TYR A 23 -1.20 2.25 -11.38
CA TYR A 23 -1.34 3.62 -11.89
C TYR A 23 -0.03 4.19 -12.46
N THR A 24 1.06 3.45 -12.37
CA THR A 24 2.37 3.84 -12.88
C THR A 24 2.66 3.13 -14.20
N THR A 25 3.28 3.80 -15.15
CA THR A 25 3.69 3.21 -16.43
C THR A 25 4.81 2.17 -16.29
N HIS A 26 5.55 2.20 -15.19
CA HIS A 26 6.68 1.32 -14.91
C HIS A 26 6.31 0.11 -14.03
N GLY A 27 5.09 0.04 -13.47
CA GLY A 27 4.60 -1.09 -12.67
C GLY A 27 5.23 -1.26 -11.28
N HIS A 28 6.09 -0.36 -10.82
CA HIS A 28 6.59 -0.37 -9.46
C HIS A 28 5.58 0.22 -8.46
N CYS A 29 5.70 -0.20 -7.19
CA CYS A 29 4.81 0.21 -6.09
C CYS A 29 5.12 1.60 -5.51
N GLY A 30 6.01 2.36 -6.12
CA GLY A 30 6.43 3.68 -5.66
C GLY A 30 6.89 4.59 -6.79
N VAL A 31 7.26 5.81 -6.44
CA VAL A 31 7.80 6.83 -7.36
C VAL A 31 9.24 6.49 -7.70
N LEU A 32 9.61 6.55 -8.98
CA LEU A 32 10.99 6.32 -9.42
C LEU A 32 11.77 7.63 -9.50
N HIS A 33 13.01 7.58 -9.00
CA HIS A 33 14.06 8.54 -9.31
C HIS A 33 15.23 7.77 -9.91
N ASP A 34 15.63 8.08 -11.12
CA ASP A 34 16.74 7.41 -11.84
C ASP A 34 16.66 5.86 -11.82
N ASP A 35 15.50 5.32 -12.17
CA ASP A 35 15.17 3.88 -12.15
C ASP A 35 15.12 3.23 -10.73
N TYR A 36 15.29 3.98 -9.65
CA TYR A 36 15.12 3.50 -8.27
C TYR A 36 13.81 3.97 -7.65
N VAL A 37 13.15 3.10 -6.88
CA VAL A 37 12.00 3.50 -6.07
C VAL A 37 12.47 4.39 -4.93
N HIS A 38 12.01 5.65 -4.92
CA HIS A 38 12.34 6.62 -3.89
C HIS A 38 11.30 6.55 -2.77
N ASN A 39 11.72 6.11 -1.58
CA ASN A 39 10.85 5.84 -0.45
C ASN A 39 9.98 7.04 -0.07
N ASP A 40 10.61 8.15 0.31
CA ASP A 40 9.91 9.30 0.90
C ASP A 40 8.89 9.94 -0.05
N SER A 41 9.26 10.11 -1.33
CA SER A 41 8.31 10.60 -2.35
C SER A 41 7.14 9.63 -2.55
N SER A 42 7.41 8.32 -2.43
CA SER A 42 6.36 7.29 -2.54
C SER A 42 5.41 7.35 -1.35
N VAL A 43 5.93 7.47 -0.13
CA VAL A 43 5.15 7.59 1.10
C VAL A 43 4.19 8.79 1.05
N GLU A 44 4.65 9.93 0.55
CA GLU A 44 3.78 11.11 0.38
C GLU A 44 2.60 10.85 -0.58
N VAL A 45 2.86 10.18 -1.70
CA VAL A 45 1.81 9.86 -2.69
C VAL A 45 0.84 8.85 -2.13
N LEU A 46 1.34 7.80 -1.47
CA LEU A 46 0.54 6.74 -0.87
C LEU A 46 -0.35 7.27 0.26
N ALA A 47 0.16 8.17 1.11
CA ALA A 47 -0.64 8.81 2.15
C ALA A 47 -1.79 9.66 1.56
N LYS A 48 -1.54 10.39 0.47
CA LYS A 48 -2.58 11.14 -0.25
C LYS A 48 -3.61 10.20 -0.90
N MET A 49 -3.19 9.04 -1.41
CA MET A 49 -4.09 8.02 -1.95
C MET A 49 -4.99 7.45 -0.85
N ALA A 50 -4.44 7.08 0.31
CA ALA A 50 -5.20 6.61 1.46
C ALA A 50 -6.25 7.63 1.90
N LEU A 51 -5.88 8.91 1.98
CA LEU A 51 -6.83 9.99 2.27
C LEU A 51 -7.94 10.08 1.23
N ALA A 52 -7.62 9.99 -0.06
CA ALA A 52 -8.64 10.02 -1.12
C ALA A 52 -9.61 8.83 -1.03
N HIS A 53 -9.12 7.65 -0.62
CA HIS A 53 -9.94 6.47 -0.36
C HIS A 53 -10.88 6.70 0.83
N ALA A 54 -10.40 7.22 1.96
CA ALA A 54 -11.20 7.57 3.11
C ALA A 54 -12.29 8.61 2.77
N GLN A 55 -11.93 9.66 2.03
CA GLN A 55 -12.88 10.68 1.53
C GLN A 55 -13.93 10.10 0.57
N ALA A 56 -13.64 8.99 -0.08
CA ALA A 56 -14.57 8.27 -0.95
C ALA A 56 -15.42 7.23 -0.20
N GLY A 57 -15.25 7.09 1.12
CA GLY A 57 -16.02 6.21 2.00
C GLY A 57 -15.41 4.84 2.22
N ALA A 58 -14.08 4.69 2.12
CA ALA A 58 -13.41 3.48 2.59
C ALA A 58 -13.46 3.42 4.12
N ASP A 59 -13.83 2.26 4.65
CA ASP A 59 -13.82 1.99 6.10
C ASP A 59 -12.42 1.62 6.57
N MET A 60 -11.62 1.04 5.68
CA MET A 60 -10.25 0.62 5.95
C MET A 60 -9.37 0.83 4.72
N VAL A 61 -8.14 1.26 4.96
CA VAL A 61 -7.08 1.33 3.94
C VAL A 61 -6.03 0.24 4.20
N ALA A 62 -5.58 -0.44 3.14
CA ALA A 62 -4.68 -1.59 3.23
C ALA A 62 -3.41 -1.36 2.39
N PRO A 63 -2.38 -0.66 2.94
CA PRO A 63 -1.15 -0.39 2.21
C PRO A 63 -0.37 -1.68 1.93
N SER A 64 -0.12 -1.93 0.64
CA SER A 64 0.56 -3.13 0.14
C SER A 64 1.87 -2.83 -0.60
N ASP A 65 2.32 -1.60 -0.56
CA ASP A 65 3.44 -1.06 -1.33
C ASP A 65 4.83 -1.42 -0.78
N MET A 66 4.98 -1.58 0.52
CA MET A 66 6.22 -1.89 1.27
C MET A 66 7.21 -0.72 1.40
N MET A 67 6.74 0.52 1.39
CA MET A 67 7.60 1.68 1.68
C MET A 67 7.77 1.86 3.20
N ASP A 68 8.97 2.22 3.64
CA ASP A 68 9.26 2.44 5.07
C ASP A 68 8.53 3.66 5.61
N GLY A 69 7.90 3.51 6.78
CA GLY A 69 7.19 4.59 7.48
C GLY A 69 5.82 4.96 6.89
N ARG A 70 5.33 4.22 5.88
CA ARG A 70 4.05 4.52 5.21
C ARG A 70 2.84 4.43 6.14
N VAL A 71 2.83 3.48 7.07
CA VAL A 71 1.70 3.28 7.99
C VAL A 71 1.53 4.50 8.88
N GLY A 72 2.60 4.95 9.54
CA GLY A 72 2.61 6.17 10.35
C GLY A 72 2.24 7.42 9.55
N ALA A 73 2.77 7.56 8.32
CA ALA A 73 2.45 8.71 7.47
C ALA A 73 0.97 8.75 7.07
N MET A 74 0.39 7.59 6.72
CA MET A 74 -1.05 7.48 6.40
C MET A 74 -1.90 7.78 7.63
N ARG A 75 -1.58 7.20 8.80
CA ARG A 75 -2.32 7.43 10.04
C ARG A 75 -2.31 8.91 10.42
N ASN A 76 -1.13 9.54 10.41
CA ASN A 76 -0.99 10.96 10.72
C ASN A 76 -1.81 11.85 9.78
N LEU A 77 -1.81 11.55 8.48
CA LEU A 77 -2.57 12.33 7.51
C LEU A 77 -4.08 12.12 7.65
N LEU A 78 -4.52 10.88 7.86
CA LEU A 78 -5.93 10.55 8.07
C LEU A 78 -6.47 11.26 9.33
N ASP A 79 -5.76 11.19 10.45
CA ASP A 79 -6.13 11.84 11.70
C ASP A 79 -6.19 13.37 11.56
N ALA A 80 -5.16 13.97 10.94
CA ALA A 80 -5.13 15.41 10.68
C ALA A 80 -6.27 15.91 9.77
N LYS A 81 -6.95 15.02 9.07
CA LYS A 81 -8.08 15.31 8.18
C LYS A 81 -9.43 14.85 8.71
N GLY A 82 -9.49 14.37 9.96
CA GLY A 82 -10.73 13.95 10.63
C GLY A 82 -11.21 12.55 10.28
N PHE A 83 -10.28 11.69 9.82
CA PHE A 83 -10.55 10.29 9.49
C PHE A 83 -9.95 9.30 10.52
N GLU A 84 -10.04 9.64 11.82
CA GLU A 84 -9.50 8.84 12.93
C GLU A 84 -10.10 7.42 12.97
N ASN A 85 -11.34 7.27 12.52
CA ASN A 85 -12.06 6.00 12.50
C ASN A 85 -11.77 5.15 11.27
N THR A 86 -11.07 5.67 10.24
CA THR A 86 -10.66 4.85 9.10
C THR A 86 -9.54 3.92 9.55
N ALA A 87 -9.81 2.62 9.57
CA ALA A 87 -8.83 1.63 10.00
C ALA A 87 -7.69 1.46 8.99
N THR A 88 -6.53 0.98 9.46
CA THR A 88 -5.39 0.64 8.61
C THR A 88 -5.04 -0.83 8.79
N MET A 89 -4.96 -1.58 7.69
CA MET A 89 -4.52 -2.98 7.65
C MET A 89 -3.24 -3.08 6.81
N SER A 90 -2.08 -3.02 7.48
CA SER A 90 -0.82 -3.09 6.77
C SER A 90 -0.51 -4.48 6.22
N TYR A 91 -0.01 -4.54 4.99
CA TYR A 91 0.77 -5.67 4.50
C TYR A 91 2.19 -5.58 5.09
N ALA A 92 2.32 -5.73 6.40
CA ALA A 92 3.58 -5.55 7.12
C ALA A 92 4.68 -6.52 6.63
N ILE A 93 4.29 -7.70 6.18
CA ILE A 93 5.21 -8.75 5.72
C ILE A 93 4.83 -9.15 4.29
N LYS A 94 5.66 -8.77 3.33
CA LYS A 94 5.49 -9.13 1.92
C LYS A 94 6.81 -9.57 1.31
N PHE A 95 6.93 -10.84 1.03
CA PHE A 95 8.16 -11.41 0.49
C PHE A 95 8.24 -11.28 -1.04
N SER A 96 9.45 -11.05 -1.54
CA SER A 96 9.76 -11.15 -2.96
C SER A 96 9.72 -12.62 -3.39
N SER A 97 8.55 -13.09 -3.80
CA SER A 97 8.24 -14.49 -4.09
C SER A 97 7.77 -14.71 -5.53
N SER A 98 8.08 -15.88 -6.09
CA SER A 98 7.55 -16.32 -7.39
C SER A 98 6.03 -16.53 -7.39
N TYR A 99 5.39 -16.70 -6.22
CA TYR A 99 3.93 -16.77 -6.09
C TYR A 99 3.20 -15.53 -6.61
N TYR A 100 3.87 -14.38 -6.71
CA TYR A 100 3.29 -13.18 -7.31
C TYR A 100 3.23 -13.20 -8.84
N GLY A 101 3.82 -14.18 -9.51
CA GLY A 101 3.80 -14.29 -10.97
C GLY A 101 2.39 -14.23 -11.56
N PRO A 102 1.49 -15.16 -11.21
CA PRO A 102 0.11 -15.17 -11.73
C PRO A 102 -0.69 -13.91 -11.38
N PHE A 103 -0.50 -13.36 -10.17
CA PHE A 103 -1.15 -12.11 -9.78
C PHE A 103 -0.69 -10.92 -10.62
N ARG A 104 0.61 -10.79 -10.87
CA ARG A 104 1.17 -9.70 -11.69
C ARG A 104 0.70 -9.78 -13.13
N GLU A 105 0.56 -10.98 -13.67
CA GLU A 105 0.00 -11.19 -15.01
C GLU A 105 -1.48 -10.79 -15.06
N ALA A 106 -2.30 -11.25 -14.10
CA ALA A 106 -3.72 -10.93 -14.05
C ALA A 106 -3.99 -9.43 -13.81
N ALA A 107 -3.15 -8.75 -13.03
CA ALA A 107 -3.28 -7.33 -12.70
C ALA A 107 -2.55 -6.40 -13.68
N ASP A 108 -1.87 -6.94 -14.71
CA ASP A 108 -1.00 -6.20 -15.64
C ASP A 108 -0.04 -5.24 -14.90
N SER A 109 0.51 -5.71 -13.77
CA SER A 109 1.32 -4.90 -12.84
C SER A 109 2.76 -5.38 -12.69
N ALA A 110 3.27 -6.14 -13.68
CA ALA A 110 4.67 -6.53 -13.69
C ALA A 110 5.58 -5.31 -13.89
N PRO A 111 6.68 -5.17 -13.12
CA PRO A 111 7.66 -4.12 -13.36
C PRO A 111 8.21 -4.18 -14.79
N GLN A 112 8.23 -3.05 -15.48
CA GLN A 112 8.77 -2.94 -16.85
C GLN A 112 10.30 -3.06 -16.87
N LYS A 113 10.96 -2.69 -15.77
CA LYS A 113 12.42 -2.83 -15.57
C LYS A 113 12.70 -3.35 -14.17
N GLY A 114 13.73 -4.16 -14.02
CA GLY A 114 14.18 -4.68 -12.74
C GLY A 114 13.18 -5.61 -12.09
N ASP A 115 13.17 -5.61 -10.76
CA ASP A 115 12.27 -6.41 -9.93
C ASP A 115 11.87 -5.62 -8.67
N ARG A 116 11.16 -6.26 -7.76
CA ARG A 116 10.70 -5.63 -6.51
C ARG A 116 11.55 -5.99 -5.29
N LYS A 117 12.72 -6.60 -5.46
CA LYS A 117 13.56 -7.07 -4.35
C LYS A 117 14.19 -5.93 -3.54
N SER A 118 14.23 -4.73 -4.08
CA SER A 118 14.73 -3.55 -3.37
C SER A 118 13.80 -3.06 -2.26
N TYR A 119 12.51 -3.46 -2.27
CA TYR A 119 11.52 -3.06 -1.27
C TYR A 119 10.58 -4.19 -0.81
N GLN A 120 10.60 -5.37 -1.42
CA GLN A 120 9.97 -6.57 -0.89
C GLN A 120 11.02 -7.45 -0.22
N MET A 121 10.71 -7.98 0.96
CA MET A 121 11.64 -8.74 1.80
C MET A 121 12.12 -10.04 1.14
N ASP A 122 13.34 -10.44 1.47
CA ASP A 122 13.86 -11.75 1.12
C ASP A 122 13.17 -12.84 1.97
N PHE A 123 12.53 -13.81 1.34
CA PHE A 123 11.80 -14.89 2.02
C PHE A 123 12.68 -15.75 2.94
N ARG A 124 14.02 -15.67 2.82
CA ARG A 124 14.98 -16.34 3.70
C ARG A 124 15.25 -15.59 4.99
N ASN A 125 14.81 -14.32 5.10
CA ASN A 125 15.09 -13.46 6.24
C ASN A 125 13.84 -13.23 7.12
N GLY A 126 13.47 -14.25 7.91
CA GLY A 126 12.34 -14.15 8.82
C GLY A 126 12.53 -13.16 9.98
N ARG A 127 13.77 -12.76 10.30
CA ARG A 127 14.05 -11.77 11.34
C ARG A 127 13.65 -10.36 10.90
N GLU A 128 13.90 -10.02 9.65
CA GLU A 128 13.46 -8.77 9.04
C GLU A 128 11.94 -8.69 9.07
N ALA A 129 11.25 -9.75 8.67
CA ALA A 129 9.81 -9.83 8.67
C ALA A 129 9.17 -9.50 10.04
N LEU A 130 9.72 -10.07 11.12
CA LEU A 130 9.25 -9.77 12.48
C LEU A 130 9.52 -8.32 12.89
N LYS A 131 10.68 -7.79 12.52
CA LYS A 131 11.02 -6.40 12.81
C LYS A 131 10.07 -5.43 12.10
N GLU A 132 9.80 -5.63 10.82
CA GLU A 132 8.90 -4.78 10.04
C GLU A 132 7.46 -4.84 10.58
N ALA A 133 6.97 -6.02 10.97
CA ALA A 133 5.65 -6.15 11.58
C ALA A 133 5.53 -5.32 12.88
N LEU A 134 6.55 -5.36 13.73
CA LEU A 134 6.57 -4.58 14.98
C LEU A 134 6.70 -3.07 14.75
N LEU A 135 7.35 -2.64 13.68
CA LEU A 135 7.44 -1.23 13.32
C LEU A 135 6.12 -0.68 12.77
N ASP A 136 5.40 -1.48 12.01
CA ASP A 136 4.09 -1.09 11.48
C ASP A 136 2.98 -1.05 12.57
N GLU A 137 3.18 -1.76 13.70
CA GLU A 137 2.24 -1.78 14.84
C GLU A 137 2.38 -0.54 15.74
N GLN A 138 3.54 0.13 15.76
CA GLN A 138 3.83 1.29 16.63
C GLN A 138 3.22 2.59 16.08
#